data_5d9a8dedb869f40abd7c4c6bde97895b
#
_entry.id   5d9a8dedb869f40abd7c4c6bde97895b
#
_cell.length_a   1.000
_cell.length_b   1.000
_cell.length_c   1.000
_cell.angle_alpha   90.00
_cell.angle_beta   90.00
_cell.angle_gamma   90.00
#
_symmetry.space_group_name_H-M   'P 1'
#
loop_
_entity.id
_entity.type
_entity.pdbx_description
1 polymer ?
#
loop_
_entity_poly.entity_id
_entity_poly.type
_entity_poly.pdbx_seq_one_letter_code
_entity_poly.pdbx_strand_id
1 'polypeptide(L)'
;DLPFNPTVNAAIYTVTLTAGYILLLMSGVWISRMLKHNLMEDVFNTANESFMQETRFMENEYSVNLPTKFVYQGKEWDGWINVVNVFRASIVLGTPGSGKSYAVVNNYIKQQIEKSFAMYIYDYKFPDLSEIAYNHLLKHKEHYKVKPEFYVINFDDPRRSHRCNPINPKFMVDISDAYESAYTIMLNLNKTWIQKQGDFF
;
A
#
# COMPACT_ATOMS: atom_id res chain seq x y z
N ASP A 1 -4.47 22.82 -52.72
CA ASP A 1 -3.99 21.49 -53.11
C ASP A 1 -2.53 21.36 -52.70
N LEU A 2 -2.23 20.31 -51.92
CA LEU A 2 -0.87 19.98 -51.54
C LEU A 2 -0.12 19.37 -52.73
N PRO A 3 1.16 19.69 -52.96
CA PRO A 3 1.92 19.32 -54.14
C PRO A 3 2.38 17.86 -54.18
N PHE A 4 1.67 16.97 -53.47
CA PHE A 4 2.03 15.57 -53.35
C PHE A 4 1.09 14.64 -54.14
N ASN A 5 1.50 13.39 -54.32
CA ASN A 5 0.68 12.35 -54.96
C ASN A 5 -0.67 12.20 -54.22
N PRO A 6 -1.80 11.92 -54.89
CA PRO A 6 -3.12 11.79 -54.27
C PRO A 6 -3.20 10.90 -53.06
N THR A 7 -2.45 9.79 -53.05
CA THR A 7 -2.36 8.88 -51.92
C THR A 7 -1.68 9.49 -50.68
N VAL A 8 -0.64 10.29 -50.89
CA VAL A 8 0.09 10.97 -49.80
C VAL A 8 -0.78 12.10 -49.23
N ASN A 9 -1.51 12.85 -50.06
CA ASN A 9 -2.44 13.89 -49.62
C ASN A 9 -3.58 13.28 -48.76
N ALA A 10 -4.13 12.12 -49.16
CA ALA A 10 -5.13 11.40 -48.40
C ALA A 10 -4.59 10.92 -47.05
N ALA A 11 -3.36 10.43 -47.02
CA ALA A 11 -2.72 10.00 -45.79
C ALA A 11 -2.48 11.16 -44.82
N ILE A 12 -1.97 12.30 -45.30
CA ILE A 12 -1.77 13.52 -44.50
C ILE A 12 -3.11 14.00 -43.93
N TYR A 13 -4.14 14.03 -44.75
CA TYR A 13 -5.48 14.45 -44.33
C TYR A 13 -6.02 13.52 -43.20
N THR A 14 -5.90 12.21 -43.41
CA THR A 14 -6.39 11.24 -42.44
C THR A 14 -5.64 11.36 -41.10
N VAL A 15 -4.31 11.50 -41.14
CA VAL A 15 -3.48 11.64 -39.93
C VAL A 15 -3.82 12.95 -39.19
N THR A 16 -3.95 14.07 -39.89
CA THR A 16 -4.29 15.35 -39.26
C THR A 16 -5.70 15.34 -38.65
N LEU A 17 -6.66 14.73 -39.35
CA LEU A 17 -8.03 14.60 -38.86
C LEU A 17 -8.11 13.69 -37.61
N THR A 18 -7.42 12.56 -37.62
CA THR A 18 -7.37 11.66 -36.48
C THR A 18 -6.66 12.30 -35.29
N ALA A 19 -5.55 13.00 -35.48
CA ALA A 19 -4.85 13.75 -34.46
C ALA A 19 -5.74 14.84 -33.84
N GLY A 20 -6.45 15.63 -34.68
CA GLY A 20 -7.41 16.62 -34.22
C GLY A 20 -8.56 16.03 -33.40
N TYR A 21 -9.08 14.86 -33.81
CA TYR A 21 -10.12 14.17 -33.10
C TYR A 21 -9.64 13.65 -31.70
N ILE A 22 -8.44 13.11 -31.63
CA ILE A 22 -7.84 12.67 -30.36
C ILE A 22 -7.65 13.87 -29.41
N LEU A 23 -7.17 15.01 -29.92
CA LEU A 23 -7.01 16.21 -29.09
C LEU A 23 -8.37 16.75 -28.59
N LEU A 24 -9.42 16.69 -29.39
CA LEU A 24 -10.77 17.05 -28.94
C LEU A 24 -11.28 16.11 -27.83
N LEU A 25 -11.09 14.81 -27.97
CA LEU A 25 -11.45 13.86 -26.93
C LEU A 25 -10.68 14.09 -25.63
N MET A 26 -9.38 14.31 -25.72
CA MET A 26 -8.55 14.62 -24.54
C MET A 26 -9.02 15.91 -23.86
N SER A 27 -9.25 16.98 -24.62
CA SER A 27 -9.73 18.25 -24.05
C SER A 27 -11.10 18.09 -23.39
N GLY A 28 -12.01 17.33 -23.99
CA GLY A 28 -13.32 17.02 -23.41
C GLY A 28 -13.23 16.29 -22.06
N VAL A 29 -12.32 15.34 -21.95
CA VAL A 29 -12.07 14.65 -20.68
C VAL A 29 -11.52 15.60 -19.62
N TRP A 30 -10.60 16.49 -19.99
CA TRP A 30 -10.02 17.47 -19.07
C TRP A 30 -11.07 18.50 -18.60
N ILE A 31 -11.87 19.03 -19.52
CA ILE A 31 -12.97 19.95 -19.20
C ILE A 31 -13.99 19.24 -18.29
N SER A 32 -14.37 18.01 -18.60
CA SER A 32 -15.29 17.23 -17.78
C SER A 32 -14.76 17.00 -16.36
N ARG A 33 -13.46 16.73 -16.21
CA ARG A 33 -12.81 16.61 -14.90
C ARG A 33 -12.83 17.93 -14.13
N MET A 34 -12.53 19.04 -14.80
CA MET A 34 -12.52 20.39 -14.21
C MET A 34 -13.91 20.78 -13.74
N LEU A 35 -14.94 20.58 -14.59
CA LEU A 35 -16.34 20.86 -14.24
C LEU A 35 -16.80 19.99 -13.08
N LYS A 36 -16.48 18.69 -13.09
CA LYS A 36 -16.82 17.78 -12.00
C LYS A 36 -16.16 18.17 -10.69
N HIS A 37 -14.92 18.64 -10.72
CA HIS A 37 -14.23 19.14 -9.54
C HIS A 37 -14.92 20.39 -8.97
N ASN A 38 -15.26 21.34 -9.81
CA ASN A 38 -15.95 22.58 -9.41
C ASN A 38 -17.40 22.34 -8.95
N LEU A 39 -18.09 21.32 -9.49
CA LEU A 39 -19.44 20.94 -9.06
C LEU A 39 -19.47 20.13 -7.76
N MET A 40 -18.32 19.69 -7.26
CA MET A 40 -18.19 19.00 -5.97
C MET A 40 -17.73 19.96 -4.85
N GLU A 41 -17.90 21.27 -5.03
CA GLU A 41 -17.68 22.22 -3.94
C GLU A 41 -18.60 21.89 -2.77
N ASP A 42 -18.00 21.66 -1.61
CA ASP A 42 -18.73 21.45 -0.38
C ASP A 42 -19.42 22.76 0.02
N VAL A 43 -20.75 22.76 0.05
CA VAL A 43 -21.56 23.93 0.43
C VAL A 43 -21.18 24.46 1.82
N PHE A 44 -20.65 23.59 2.69
CA PHE A 44 -20.22 23.94 4.04
C PHE A 44 -18.73 24.33 4.12
N ASN A 45 -17.97 24.14 3.04
CA ASN A 45 -16.54 24.45 2.97
C ASN A 45 -16.20 25.28 1.72
N THR A 46 -16.79 26.48 1.65
CA THR A 46 -16.63 27.38 0.49
C THR A 46 -15.19 27.84 0.27
N ALA A 47 -14.37 27.84 1.31
CA ALA A 47 -12.95 28.17 1.23
C ALA A 47 -12.08 26.98 0.84
N ASN A 48 -12.68 25.79 0.65
CA ASN A 48 -11.99 24.53 0.35
C ASN A 48 -10.85 24.23 1.33
N GLU A 49 -11.11 24.52 2.60
CA GLU A 49 -10.17 24.30 3.69
C GLU A 49 -10.36 22.89 4.26
N SER A 50 -9.27 22.29 4.68
CA SER A 50 -9.30 21.11 5.54
C SER A 50 -9.28 21.52 7.01
N PHE A 51 -9.60 20.59 7.90
CA PHE A 51 -9.45 20.84 9.34
C PHE A 51 -7.97 20.98 9.71
N MET A 52 -7.70 21.75 10.76
CA MET A 52 -6.36 21.91 11.31
C MET A 52 -5.78 20.57 11.73
N GLN A 53 -4.57 20.26 11.27
CA GLN A 53 -3.85 19.04 11.60
C GLN A 53 -2.66 19.35 12.51
N GLU A 54 -2.09 18.32 13.11
CA GLU A 54 -0.88 18.45 13.94
C GLU A 54 0.33 18.79 13.05
N THR A 55 1.01 19.88 13.42
CA THR A 55 2.22 20.35 12.71
C THR A 55 3.50 19.89 13.38
N ARG A 56 3.43 19.41 14.63
CA ARG A 56 4.60 18.95 15.39
C ARG A 56 4.97 17.54 14.98
N PHE A 57 6.24 17.32 14.73
CA PHE A 57 6.80 15.99 14.52
C PHE A 57 7.06 15.33 15.88
N MET A 58 6.33 14.25 16.18
CA MET A 58 6.46 13.51 17.44
C MET A 58 7.04 12.14 17.17
N GLU A 59 8.34 11.99 17.37
CA GLU A 59 9.05 10.73 17.18
C GLU A 59 9.41 10.06 18.50
N ASN A 60 9.25 8.76 18.55
CA ASN A 60 9.74 7.89 19.61
C ASN A 60 10.20 6.54 19.03
N GLU A 61 10.68 5.66 19.89
CA GLU A 61 11.17 4.33 19.51
C GLU A 61 10.13 3.50 18.71
N TYR A 62 8.84 3.70 18.98
CA TYR A 62 7.75 2.90 18.40
C TYR A 62 6.92 3.64 17.36
N SER A 63 7.14 4.94 17.19
CA SER A 63 6.28 5.77 16.34
C SER A 63 6.48 5.50 14.86
N VAL A 64 5.40 5.73 14.10
CA VAL A 64 5.42 5.93 12.66
C VAL A 64 4.78 7.28 12.36
N ASN A 65 5.50 8.10 11.61
CA ASN A 65 5.11 9.47 11.31
C ASN A 65 4.83 9.60 9.82
N LEU A 66 3.60 9.97 9.48
CA LEU A 66 3.17 10.13 8.09
C LEU A 66 3.10 11.60 7.75
N PRO A 67 3.85 12.07 6.73
CA PRO A 67 3.77 13.46 6.28
C PRO A 67 2.42 13.73 5.62
N THR A 68 1.83 14.86 5.93
CA THR A 68 0.58 15.34 5.33
C THR A 68 0.68 16.79 4.93
N LYS A 69 -0.23 17.23 4.06
CA LYS A 69 -0.43 18.62 3.72
C LYS A 69 -1.88 18.97 3.92
N PHE A 70 -2.14 20.14 4.44
CA PHE A 70 -3.49 20.64 4.66
C PHE A 70 -3.59 22.13 4.36
N VAL A 71 -4.77 22.58 3.95
CA VAL A 71 -5.07 23.98 3.68
C VAL A 71 -5.85 24.55 4.86
N TYR A 72 -5.33 25.57 5.47
CA TYR A 72 -5.98 26.25 6.58
C TYR A 72 -5.73 27.76 6.50
N GLN A 73 -6.80 28.57 6.63
CA GLN A 73 -6.76 30.01 6.48
C GLN A 73 -6.14 30.47 5.15
N GLY A 74 -6.50 29.80 4.05
CA GLY A 74 -6.03 30.11 2.71
C GLY A 74 -4.55 29.82 2.45
N LYS A 75 -3.86 29.11 3.36
CA LYS A 75 -2.46 28.71 3.22
C LYS A 75 -2.30 27.19 3.30
N GLU A 76 -1.36 26.66 2.53
CA GLU A 76 -0.93 25.28 2.62
C GLU A 76 0.08 25.14 3.77
N TRP A 77 -0.16 24.16 4.62
CA TRP A 77 0.67 23.81 5.78
C TRP A 77 1.15 22.38 5.68
N ASP A 78 2.36 22.13 6.12
CA ASP A 78 2.85 20.78 6.33
C ASP A 78 2.39 20.28 7.71
N GLY A 79 1.92 19.04 7.73
CA GLY A 79 1.43 18.40 8.93
C GLY A 79 1.93 16.97 9.09
N TRP A 80 1.61 16.37 10.22
CA TRP A 80 2.00 15.01 10.55
C TRP A 80 0.85 14.22 11.14
N ILE A 81 0.66 13.00 10.66
CA ILE A 81 -0.10 12.00 11.37
C ILE A 81 0.90 11.18 12.19
N ASN A 82 0.99 11.48 13.48
CA ASN A 82 1.91 10.84 14.40
C ASN A 82 1.25 9.63 15.05
N VAL A 83 1.60 8.43 14.57
CA VAL A 83 1.20 7.18 15.23
C VAL A 83 2.25 6.86 16.28
N VAL A 84 2.09 7.40 17.47
CA VAL A 84 3.09 7.30 18.56
C VAL A 84 3.20 5.89 19.15
N ASN A 85 2.19 5.05 18.94
CA ASN A 85 2.18 3.66 19.41
C ASN A 85 1.57 2.75 18.34
N VAL A 86 2.42 1.98 17.67
CA VAL A 86 2.04 1.07 16.57
C VAL A 86 1.51 -0.29 17.04
N PHE A 87 1.56 -0.58 18.34
CA PHE A 87 1.07 -1.87 18.88
C PHE A 87 -0.46 -1.97 18.90
N ARG A 88 -1.15 -0.87 18.62
CA ARG A 88 -2.59 -0.88 18.38
C ARG A 88 -2.87 -1.11 16.90
N ALA A 89 -3.89 -1.89 16.60
CA ALA A 89 -4.31 -2.14 15.24
C ALA A 89 -4.70 -0.82 14.54
N SER A 90 -4.23 -0.67 13.31
CA SER A 90 -4.60 0.46 12.44
C SER A 90 -5.30 -0.07 11.20
N ILE A 91 -6.37 0.60 10.79
CA ILE A 91 -7.08 0.29 9.54
C ILE A 91 -6.95 1.48 8.58
N VAL A 92 -6.62 1.19 7.33
CA VAL A 92 -6.48 2.21 6.29
C VAL A 92 -7.52 1.93 5.20
N LEU A 93 -8.50 2.80 5.10
CA LEU A 93 -9.60 2.69 4.14
C LEU A 93 -9.39 3.65 2.97
N GLY A 94 -9.77 3.22 1.79
CA GLY A 94 -9.71 4.04 0.58
C GLY A 94 -10.00 3.22 -0.67
N THR A 95 -10.42 3.89 -1.73
CA THR A 95 -10.68 3.28 -3.04
C THR A 95 -9.40 2.76 -3.69
N PRO A 96 -9.49 1.85 -4.66
CA PRO A 96 -8.34 1.47 -5.48
C PRO A 96 -7.69 2.71 -6.11
N GLY A 97 -6.35 2.79 -6.09
CA GLY A 97 -5.61 3.93 -6.64
C GLY A 97 -5.53 5.17 -5.73
N SER A 98 -6.11 5.16 -4.52
CA SER A 98 -6.05 6.31 -3.60
C SER A 98 -4.69 6.55 -2.93
N GLY A 99 -3.65 5.83 -3.29
CA GLY A 99 -2.30 6.03 -2.76
C GLY A 99 -2.02 5.41 -1.38
N LYS A 100 -2.91 4.54 -0.85
CA LYS A 100 -2.73 3.90 0.47
C LYS A 100 -1.36 3.27 0.68
N SER A 101 -0.93 2.47 -0.30
CA SER A 101 0.38 1.80 -0.21
C SER A 101 1.51 2.81 -0.16
N TYR A 102 1.48 3.82 -1.02
CA TYR A 102 2.51 4.85 -1.09
C TYR A 102 2.55 5.74 0.15
N ALA A 103 1.42 6.28 0.56
CA ALA A 103 1.35 7.26 1.64
C ALA A 103 1.49 6.63 3.03
N VAL A 104 0.98 5.40 3.22
CA VAL A 104 0.92 4.77 4.54
C VAL A 104 1.82 3.55 4.62
N VAL A 105 1.54 2.48 3.82
CA VAL A 105 2.18 1.18 4.00
C VAL A 105 3.71 1.26 3.81
N ASN A 106 4.17 1.98 2.78
CA ASN A 106 5.60 2.14 2.52
C ASN A 106 6.30 2.89 3.66
N ASN A 107 5.64 3.90 4.24
CA ASN A 107 6.19 4.62 5.39
C ASN A 107 6.27 3.75 6.65
N TYR A 108 5.26 2.88 6.88
CA TYR A 108 5.32 1.90 7.96
C TYR A 108 6.49 0.93 7.78
N ILE A 109 6.61 0.29 6.61
CA ILE A 109 7.69 -0.65 6.31
C ILE A 109 9.05 0.02 6.52
N LYS A 110 9.24 1.19 5.93
CA LYS A 110 10.49 1.93 5.99
C LYS A 110 10.89 2.26 7.43
N GLN A 111 10.02 2.97 8.16
CA GLN A 111 10.34 3.45 9.51
C GLN A 111 10.46 2.31 10.53
N GLN A 112 9.70 1.23 10.39
CA GLN A 112 9.84 0.08 11.26
C GLN A 112 11.15 -0.68 11.03
N ILE A 113 11.60 -0.80 9.78
CA ILE A 113 12.92 -1.38 9.47
C ILE A 113 14.05 -0.49 10.01
N GLU A 114 13.94 0.83 9.85
CA GLU A 114 14.92 1.80 10.39
C GLU A 114 15.05 1.68 11.91
N LYS A 115 13.95 1.36 12.60
CA LYS A 115 13.88 1.15 14.05
C LYS A 115 14.16 -0.30 14.49
N SER A 116 14.59 -1.15 13.56
CA SER A 116 15.00 -2.54 13.81
C SER A 116 13.87 -3.47 14.30
N PHE A 117 12.64 -3.22 13.87
CA PHE A 117 11.52 -4.11 14.16
C PHE A 117 11.48 -5.32 13.25
N ALA A 118 11.08 -6.47 13.79
CA ALA A 118 10.64 -7.61 13.00
C ALA A 118 9.23 -7.36 12.48
N MET A 119 8.93 -7.82 11.25
CA MET A 119 7.62 -7.62 10.66
C MET A 119 7.20 -8.79 9.79
N TYR A 120 5.89 -8.91 9.61
CA TYR A 120 5.26 -9.77 8.63
C TYR A 120 4.51 -8.90 7.63
N ILE A 121 4.77 -9.11 6.34
CA ILE A 121 4.16 -8.34 5.25
C ILE A 121 3.36 -9.28 4.36
N TYR A 122 2.06 -9.05 4.25
CA TYR A 122 1.23 -9.70 3.25
C TYR A 122 1.20 -8.86 1.97
N ASP A 123 1.91 -9.30 0.95
CA ASP A 123 2.05 -8.59 -0.32
C ASP A 123 1.12 -9.18 -1.37
N TYR A 124 -0.08 -8.60 -1.49
CA TYR A 124 -1.08 -9.04 -2.48
C TYR A 124 -0.64 -8.79 -3.92
N LYS A 125 0.18 -7.76 -4.15
CA LYS A 125 0.72 -7.39 -5.46
C LYS A 125 2.21 -7.71 -5.57
N PHE A 126 2.58 -8.91 -5.11
CA PHE A 126 3.98 -9.33 -5.17
C PHE A 126 4.62 -9.01 -6.53
N PRO A 127 5.84 -8.39 -6.57
CA PRO A 127 6.76 -8.20 -5.44
C PRO A 127 6.81 -6.76 -4.86
N ASP A 128 5.82 -5.91 -5.07
CA ASP A 128 5.88 -4.46 -4.81
C ASP A 128 6.37 -4.12 -3.38
N LEU A 129 5.69 -4.61 -2.35
CA LEU A 129 6.04 -4.33 -0.95
C LEU A 129 7.27 -5.13 -0.50
N SER A 130 7.45 -6.33 -1.04
CA SER A 130 8.55 -7.22 -0.72
C SER A 130 9.88 -6.63 -1.18
N GLU A 131 9.95 -6.03 -2.37
CA GLU A 131 11.14 -5.34 -2.86
C GLU A 131 11.48 -4.12 -2.02
N ILE A 132 10.49 -3.31 -1.65
CA ILE A 132 10.67 -2.15 -0.78
C ILE A 132 11.24 -2.58 0.57
N ALA A 133 10.65 -3.59 1.20
CA ALA A 133 11.09 -4.11 2.47
C ALA A 133 12.53 -4.66 2.41
N TYR A 134 12.83 -5.46 1.38
CA TYR A 134 14.16 -6.04 1.21
C TYR A 134 15.24 -4.97 1.00
N ASN A 135 14.98 -4.00 0.14
CA ASN A 135 15.92 -2.90 -0.13
C ASN A 135 16.18 -2.04 1.12
N HIS A 136 15.14 -1.74 1.89
CA HIS A 136 15.30 -1.03 3.16
C HIS A 136 16.05 -1.88 4.19
N LEU A 137 15.79 -3.18 4.27
CA LEU A 137 16.50 -4.07 5.16
C LEU A 137 17.99 -4.13 4.84
N LEU A 138 18.35 -4.25 3.56
CA LEU A 138 19.76 -4.24 3.13
C LEU A 138 20.48 -2.96 3.53
N LYS A 139 19.79 -1.83 3.47
CA LYS A 139 20.34 -0.51 3.83
C LYS A 139 20.54 -0.37 5.35
N HIS A 140 19.66 -0.93 6.16
CA HIS A 140 19.61 -0.73 7.61
C HIS A 140 19.98 -1.98 8.44
N LYS A 141 20.46 -3.05 7.81
CA LYS A 141 20.78 -4.32 8.47
C LYS A 141 21.77 -4.21 9.63
N GLU A 142 22.67 -3.23 9.58
CA GLU A 142 23.68 -2.99 10.61
C GLU A 142 23.09 -2.37 11.90
N HIS A 143 21.88 -1.85 11.86
CA HIS A 143 21.20 -1.29 13.03
C HIS A 143 20.62 -2.39 13.94
N TYR A 144 20.46 -3.60 13.41
CA TYR A 144 19.87 -4.72 14.15
C TYR A 144 20.90 -5.33 15.11
N LYS A 145 20.50 -5.54 16.37
CA LYS A 145 21.34 -6.23 17.38
C LYS A 145 21.67 -7.67 17.01
N VAL A 146 20.74 -8.32 16.32
CA VAL A 146 20.89 -9.67 15.78
C VAL A 146 20.72 -9.58 14.28
N LYS A 147 21.57 -10.25 13.51
CA LYS A 147 21.50 -10.23 12.06
C LYS A 147 20.11 -10.59 11.57
N PRO A 148 19.42 -9.68 10.86
CA PRO A 148 18.08 -9.96 10.38
C PRO A 148 18.11 -10.95 9.21
N GLU A 149 17.09 -11.78 9.13
CA GLU A 149 16.86 -12.70 8.03
C GLU A 149 15.58 -12.27 7.29
N PHE A 150 15.57 -12.48 5.99
CA PHE A 150 14.43 -12.14 5.13
C PHE A 150 13.89 -13.39 4.46
N TYR A 151 12.63 -13.69 4.72
CA TYR A 151 11.96 -14.85 4.16
C TYR A 151 10.82 -14.40 3.25
N VAL A 152 10.72 -15.04 2.10
CA VAL A 152 9.61 -14.86 1.15
C VAL A 152 8.89 -16.19 1.02
N ILE A 153 7.59 -16.20 1.29
CA ILE A 153 6.72 -17.35 1.04
C ILE A 153 5.83 -16.97 -0.14
N ASN A 154 6.12 -17.58 -1.28
CA ASN A 154 5.42 -17.32 -2.53
C ASN A 154 4.65 -18.58 -2.94
N PHE A 155 3.33 -18.51 -2.92
CA PHE A 155 2.45 -19.61 -3.28
C PHE A 155 2.27 -19.74 -4.80
N ASP A 156 2.49 -18.66 -5.56
CA ASP A 156 2.36 -18.66 -7.02
C ASP A 156 3.57 -19.33 -7.71
N ASP A 157 4.77 -19.17 -7.14
CA ASP A 157 5.98 -19.84 -7.61
C ASP A 157 6.74 -20.50 -6.45
N PRO A 158 6.40 -21.73 -6.08
CA PRO A 158 7.06 -22.44 -4.98
C PRO A 158 8.57 -22.68 -5.19
N ARG A 159 9.08 -22.55 -6.43
CA ARG A 159 10.51 -22.67 -6.72
C ARG A 159 11.30 -21.45 -6.26
N ARG A 160 10.61 -20.30 -6.16
CA ARG A 160 11.17 -19.03 -5.67
C ARG A 160 10.67 -18.68 -4.29
N SER A 161 10.28 -19.69 -3.52
CA SER A 161 9.74 -19.53 -2.17
C SER A 161 10.68 -20.17 -1.16
N HIS A 162 10.87 -19.50 -0.03
CA HIS A 162 11.48 -20.13 1.12
C HIS A 162 10.53 -21.19 1.69
N ARG A 163 11.11 -22.24 2.26
CA ARG A 163 10.34 -23.29 2.94
C ARG A 163 10.33 -23.00 4.43
N CYS A 164 9.17 -23.02 5.02
CA CYS A 164 9.02 -22.97 6.46
C CYS A 164 8.29 -24.22 6.98
N ASN A 165 8.66 -24.65 8.16
CA ASN A 165 7.95 -25.71 8.87
C ASN A 165 7.25 -25.06 10.07
N PRO A 166 5.93 -24.79 10.02
CA PRO A 166 5.20 -24.12 11.09
C PRO A 166 5.09 -24.98 12.35
N ILE A 167 5.32 -26.28 12.23
CA ILE A 167 5.29 -27.25 13.35
C ILE A 167 6.69 -27.72 13.75
N ASN A 168 7.71 -26.89 13.57
CA ASN A 168 9.08 -27.26 13.95
C ASN A 168 9.25 -27.19 15.47
N PRO A 169 9.53 -28.32 16.13
CA PRO A 169 9.66 -28.40 17.60
C PRO A 169 10.72 -27.47 18.19
N LYS A 170 11.72 -27.05 17.40
CA LYS A 170 12.78 -26.13 17.86
C LYS A 170 12.26 -24.75 18.27
N PHE A 171 11.11 -24.34 17.74
CA PHE A 171 10.50 -23.04 18.01
C PHE A 171 9.31 -23.14 18.97
N MET A 172 8.98 -24.34 19.45
CA MET A 172 7.93 -24.57 20.42
C MET A 172 8.54 -24.51 21.82
N VAL A 173 8.01 -23.66 22.66
CA VAL A 173 8.45 -23.47 24.03
C VAL A 173 7.61 -24.33 24.98
N ASP A 174 6.32 -24.47 24.65
CA ASP A 174 5.34 -25.18 25.47
C ASP A 174 4.49 -26.12 24.60
N ILE A 175 3.83 -27.08 25.28
CA ILE A 175 2.86 -27.96 24.62
C ILE A 175 1.68 -27.22 24.02
N SER A 176 1.36 -26.05 24.58
CA SER A 176 0.35 -25.14 24.06
C SER A 176 0.66 -24.70 22.62
N ASP A 177 1.94 -24.44 22.28
CA ASP A 177 2.37 -24.04 20.94
C ASP A 177 2.11 -25.15 19.91
N ALA A 178 2.32 -26.41 20.33
CA ALA A 178 2.03 -27.56 19.48
C ALA A 178 0.52 -27.73 19.27
N TYR A 179 -0.28 -27.52 20.30
CA TYR A 179 -1.73 -27.57 20.23
C TYR A 179 -2.26 -26.46 19.30
N GLU A 180 -1.85 -25.22 19.50
CA GLU A 180 -2.29 -24.08 18.66
C GLU A 180 -1.87 -24.25 17.21
N SER A 181 -0.67 -24.75 16.96
CA SER A 181 -0.19 -25.02 15.60
C SER A 181 -1.02 -26.10 14.91
N ALA A 182 -1.28 -27.22 15.61
CA ALA A 182 -2.12 -28.28 15.09
C ALA A 182 -3.56 -27.82 14.87
N TYR A 183 -4.13 -27.10 15.84
CA TYR A 183 -5.47 -26.52 15.76
C TYR A 183 -5.62 -25.57 14.56
N THR A 184 -4.66 -24.68 14.36
CA THR A 184 -4.64 -23.74 13.23
C THR A 184 -4.58 -24.45 11.89
N ILE A 185 -3.76 -25.51 11.77
CA ILE A 185 -3.69 -26.31 10.54
C ILE A 185 -5.03 -27.00 10.28
N MET A 186 -5.62 -27.64 11.29
CA MET A 186 -6.90 -28.33 11.16
C MET A 186 -8.03 -27.36 10.78
N LEU A 187 -8.07 -26.19 11.40
CA LEU A 187 -9.05 -25.13 11.13
C LEU A 187 -8.96 -24.64 9.68
N ASN A 188 -7.76 -24.53 9.13
CA ASN A 188 -7.57 -24.10 7.75
C ASN A 188 -7.87 -25.21 6.74
N LEU A 189 -7.67 -26.47 7.10
CA LEU A 189 -8.04 -27.60 6.26
C LEU A 189 -9.56 -27.75 6.12
N ASN A 190 -10.28 -27.64 7.22
CA ASN A 190 -11.74 -27.72 7.20
C ASN A 190 -12.38 -26.94 8.35
N LYS A 191 -12.97 -25.79 8.04
CA LYS A 191 -13.65 -24.93 9.03
C LYS A 191 -14.83 -25.60 9.73
N THR A 192 -15.45 -26.62 9.12
CA THR A 192 -16.60 -27.30 9.70
C THR A 192 -16.22 -28.22 10.85
N TRP A 193 -14.99 -28.67 10.94
CA TRP A 193 -14.52 -29.53 12.02
C TRP A 193 -14.53 -28.85 13.39
N ILE A 194 -14.43 -27.53 13.40
CA ILE A 194 -14.43 -26.74 14.63
C ILE A 194 -15.81 -26.22 15.00
N GLN A 195 -16.69 -26.03 14.03
CA GLN A 195 -18.08 -25.60 14.29
C GLN A 195 -18.92 -26.70 14.92
N LYS A 196 -18.59 -27.97 14.70
CA LYS A 196 -19.24 -29.12 15.32
C LYS A 196 -18.37 -29.64 16.47
N GLN A 197 -18.48 -29.00 17.64
CA GLN A 197 -17.92 -29.52 18.88
C GLN A 197 -18.56 -30.87 19.24
N GLY A 198 -18.16 -31.93 18.67
CA GLY A 198 -18.70 -33.25 18.98
C GLY A 198 -18.33 -34.35 17.99
N ASP A 199 -18.01 -34.03 16.79
CA ASP A 199 -17.70 -35.04 15.76
C ASP A 199 -16.20 -35.39 15.67
N PHE A 200 -15.38 -34.87 16.58
CA PHE A 200 -13.92 -35.08 16.58
C PHE A 200 -13.37 -35.88 17.75
N PHE A 201 -14.24 -36.26 18.67
CA PHE A 201 -13.87 -37.12 19.83
C PHE A 201 -14.77 -38.34 19.92
#